data_a010d8b7fa40b1990919a4b90edf6bd1
#
_entry.id   a010d8b7fa40b1990919a4b90edf6bd1
#
_cell.length_a   1.000
_cell.length_b   1.000
_cell.length_c   1.000
_cell.angle_alpha   90.00
_cell.angle_beta   90.00
_cell.angle_gamma   90.00
#
_symmetry.space_group_name_H-M   'P 1'
#
loop_
_entity.id
_entity.type
_entity.pdbx_description
1 polymer ?
#
loop_
_entity_poly.entity_id
_entity_poly.type
_entity_poly.pdbx_seq_one_letter_code
_entity_poly.pdbx_strand_id
1 'polypeptide(L)'
;LALFIVVAALSVFLIAALVVGREARRLDAVAPRAVYDLVEATEFVADLLPSSTQGRLTLDELREMLMLHMRWLHAQGLQPDKVVDLPQDIRDVVLITEDQLTGYLLAEAGKAGVGLLEDVDVVYVVQAHLAYFDAIGAVGPTASSTDL
;
A
#
# COMPACT_ATOMS: atom_id res chain seq x y z
N LEU A 1 -56.93 -14.89 7.09
CA LEU A 1 -55.88 -14.94 8.13
C LEU A 1 -54.55 -15.43 7.52
N ALA A 2 -54.52 -16.60 6.87
CA ALA A 2 -53.31 -17.17 6.27
C ALA A 2 -52.60 -16.24 5.28
N LEU A 3 -53.34 -15.52 4.42
CA LEU A 3 -52.77 -14.57 3.46
C LEU A 3 -52.03 -13.42 4.17
N PHE A 4 -52.55 -12.89 5.25
CA PHE A 4 -51.92 -11.83 6.03
C PHE A 4 -50.60 -12.31 6.67
N ILE A 5 -50.56 -13.54 7.15
CA ILE A 5 -49.35 -14.13 7.76
C ILE A 5 -48.27 -14.29 6.69
N VAL A 6 -48.61 -14.77 5.49
CA VAL A 6 -47.66 -14.93 4.38
C VAL A 6 -47.11 -13.58 3.92
N VAL A 7 -47.99 -12.57 3.78
CA VAL A 7 -47.56 -11.23 3.36
C VAL A 7 -46.66 -10.60 4.41
N ALA A 8 -46.99 -10.73 5.69
CA ALA A 8 -46.13 -10.23 6.77
C ALA A 8 -44.75 -10.93 6.80
N ALA A 9 -44.72 -12.25 6.65
CA ALA A 9 -43.46 -13.01 6.61
C ALA A 9 -42.60 -12.62 5.41
N LEU A 10 -43.19 -12.46 4.22
CA LEU A 10 -42.47 -11.97 3.04
C LEU A 10 -41.93 -10.56 3.22
N SER A 11 -42.69 -9.67 3.84
CA SER A 11 -42.24 -8.29 4.07
C SER A 11 -41.08 -8.25 5.05
N VAL A 12 -41.10 -9.01 6.13
CA VAL A 12 -39.99 -9.12 7.09
C VAL A 12 -38.77 -9.71 6.43
N PHE A 13 -38.93 -10.75 5.64
CA PHE A 13 -37.82 -11.37 4.90
C PHE A 13 -37.18 -10.40 3.91
N LEU A 14 -37.97 -9.63 3.15
CA LEU A 14 -37.48 -8.62 2.21
C LEU A 14 -36.70 -7.51 2.91
N ILE A 15 -37.23 -7.00 4.03
CA ILE A 15 -36.54 -5.97 4.82
C ILE A 15 -35.22 -6.52 5.39
N ALA A 16 -35.22 -7.72 5.95
CA ALA A 16 -34.03 -8.36 6.46
C ALA A 16 -32.98 -8.59 5.34
N ALA A 17 -33.39 -9.07 4.18
CA ALA A 17 -32.50 -9.28 3.04
C ALA A 17 -31.90 -7.97 2.52
N LEU A 18 -32.67 -6.88 2.49
CA LEU A 18 -32.19 -5.56 2.08
C LEU A 18 -31.19 -4.97 3.09
N VAL A 19 -31.49 -5.09 4.39
CA VAL A 19 -30.62 -4.57 5.45
C VAL A 19 -29.33 -5.37 5.50
N VAL A 20 -29.40 -6.70 5.51
CA VAL A 20 -28.20 -7.57 5.53
C VAL A 20 -27.38 -7.40 4.26
N GLY A 21 -28.03 -7.34 3.07
CA GLY A 21 -27.35 -7.14 1.81
C GLY A 21 -26.66 -5.78 1.71
N ARG A 22 -27.23 -4.73 2.30
CA ARG A 22 -26.62 -3.41 2.36
C ARG A 22 -25.44 -3.37 3.33
N GLU A 23 -25.56 -4.02 4.48
CA GLU A 23 -24.49 -4.10 5.47
C GLU A 23 -23.34 -4.98 5.00
N ALA A 24 -23.63 -6.11 4.35
CA ALA A 24 -22.59 -6.95 3.73
C ALA A 24 -21.77 -6.17 2.68
N ARG A 25 -22.43 -5.39 1.81
CA ARG A 25 -21.74 -4.53 0.84
C ARG A 25 -20.92 -3.42 1.50
N ARG A 26 -21.37 -2.93 2.65
CA ARG A 26 -20.66 -1.91 3.42
C ARG A 26 -19.42 -2.49 4.11
N LEU A 27 -19.49 -3.73 4.57
CA LEU A 27 -18.38 -4.45 5.17
C LEU A 27 -17.35 -4.86 4.10
N ASP A 28 -17.79 -5.25 2.90
CA ASP A 28 -16.90 -5.52 1.75
C ASP A 28 -16.21 -4.24 1.24
N ALA A 29 -16.80 -3.06 1.47
CA ALA A 29 -16.21 -1.78 1.11
C ALA A 29 -15.16 -1.28 2.12
N VAL A 30 -15.09 -1.88 3.31
CA VAL A 30 -14.00 -1.65 4.24
C VAL A 30 -12.83 -2.53 3.81
N ALA A 31 -11.94 -1.97 3.00
CA ALA A 31 -10.71 -2.65 2.62
C ALA A 31 -10.02 -3.19 3.89
N PRO A 32 -9.52 -4.43 3.87
CA PRO A 32 -8.76 -4.97 4.99
C PRO A 32 -7.65 -3.98 5.32
N ARG A 33 -7.51 -3.65 6.60
CA ARG A 33 -6.52 -2.69 7.06
C ARG A 33 -5.14 -3.24 6.73
N ALA A 34 -4.47 -2.67 5.74
CA ALA A 34 -3.10 -3.02 5.43
C ALA A 34 -2.23 -2.69 6.64
N VAL A 35 -1.53 -3.67 7.17
CA VAL A 35 -0.57 -3.49 8.26
C VAL A 35 0.81 -3.66 7.66
N TYR A 36 1.61 -2.60 7.70
CA TYR A 36 2.98 -2.66 7.26
C TYR A 36 3.85 -3.26 8.37
N ASP A 37 4.55 -4.36 8.06
CA ASP A 37 5.56 -4.97 8.92
C ASP A 37 6.93 -4.84 8.26
N LEU A 38 7.86 -4.16 8.93
CA LEU A 38 9.19 -3.89 8.38
C LEU A 38 10.04 -5.16 8.22
N VAL A 39 9.87 -6.13 9.12
CA VAL A 39 10.62 -7.40 9.03
C VAL A 39 10.15 -8.21 7.85
N GLU A 40 8.83 -8.37 7.72
CA GLU A 40 8.22 -9.07 6.58
C GLU A 40 8.53 -8.37 5.26
N ALA A 41 8.44 -7.02 5.23
CA ALA A 41 8.80 -6.22 4.06
C ALA A 41 10.25 -6.44 3.65
N THR A 42 11.19 -6.49 4.62
CA THR A 42 12.61 -6.69 4.33
C THR A 42 12.86 -8.07 3.71
N GLU A 43 12.27 -9.11 4.25
CA GLU A 43 12.39 -10.47 3.71
C GLU A 43 11.76 -10.58 2.31
N PHE A 44 10.54 -10.05 2.15
CA PHE A 44 9.84 -10.04 0.87
C PHE A 44 10.63 -9.32 -0.22
N VAL A 45 11.16 -8.13 0.09
CA VAL A 45 11.96 -7.35 -0.85
C VAL A 45 13.26 -8.07 -1.17
N ALA A 46 13.96 -8.61 -0.17
CA ALA A 46 15.21 -9.35 -0.38
C ALA A 46 15.02 -10.50 -1.38
N ASP A 47 13.92 -11.24 -1.28
CA ASP A 47 13.62 -12.36 -2.17
C ASP A 47 13.35 -11.94 -3.62
N LEU A 48 12.87 -10.71 -3.83
CA LEU A 48 12.59 -10.16 -5.16
C LEU A 48 13.78 -9.49 -5.81
N LEU A 49 14.82 -9.13 -5.05
CA LEU A 49 15.99 -8.44 -5.61
C LEU A 49 16.80 -9.35 -6.55
N PRO A 50 17.36 -8.80 -7.64
CA PRO A 50 18.34 -9.52 -8.45
C PRO A 50 19.55 -9.96 -7.62
N SER A 51 20.13 -11.09 -7.93
CA SER A 51 21.29 -11.66 -7.20
C SER A 51 22.50 -10.71 -7.14
N SER A 52 22.68 -9.86 -8.14
CA SER A 52 23.70 -8.82 -8.14
C SER A 52 23.48 -7.77 -7.06
N THR A 53 22.25 -7.35 -6.86
CA THR A 53 21.85 -6.39 -5.80
C THR A 53 21.88 -7.05 -4.43
N GLN A 54 21.40 -8.31 -4.30
CA GLN A 54 21.51 -9.09 -3.07
C GLN A 54 22.95 -9.25 -2.59
N GLY A 55 23.90 -9.38 -3.52
CA GLY A 55 25.33 -9.50 -3.19
C GLY A 55 25.98 -8.19 -2.70
N ARG A 56 25.30 -7.04 -2.86
CA ARG A 56 25.80 -5.72 -2.47
C ARG A 56 25.17 -5.19 -1.18
N LEU A 57 23.98 -5.65 -0.83
CA LEU A 57 23.20 -5.21 0.33
C LEU A 57 23.11 -6.31 1.37
N THR A 58 23.42 -5.98 2.60
CA THR A 58 23.05 -6.79 3.75
C THR A 58 21.54 -6.57 4.10
N LEU A 59 20.94 -7.48 4.84
CA LEU A 59 19.54 -7.31 5.29
C LEU A 59 19.34 -6.07 6.17
N ASP A 60 20.35 -5.68 6.95
CA ASP A 60 20.29 -4.47 7.78
C ASP A 60 20.34 -3.20 6.91
N GLU A 61 21.19 -3.17 5.90
CA GLU A 61 21.24 -2.07 4.93
C GLU A 61 19.95 -2.00 4.11
N LEU A 62 19.40 -3.14 3.69
CA LEU A 62 18.12 -3.19 3.00
C LEU A 62 17.00 -2.63 3.90
N ARG A 63 16.96 -3.04 5.17
CA ARG A 63 15.99 -2.50 6.14
C ARG A 63 16.10 -0.98 6.28
N GLU A 64 17.32 -0.44 6.34
CA GLU A 64 17.52 1.01 6.37
C GLU A 64 17.00 1.69 5.11
N MET A 65 17.25 1.10 3.93
CA MET A 65 16.70 1.60 2.66
C MET A 65 15.17 1.65 2.66
N LEU A 66 14.51 0.61 3.18
CA LEU A 66 13.04 0.59 3.29
C LEU A 66 12.55 1.69 4.25
N MET A 67 13.23 1.92 5.37
CA MET A 67 12.89 3.01 6.30
C MET A 67 13.08 4.39 5.66
N LEU A 68 14.14 4.59 4.88
CA LEU A 68 14.36 5.83 4.13
C LEU A 68 13.25 6.07 3.10
N HIS A 69 12.85 5.04 2.37
CA HIS A 69 11.74 5.11 1.41
C HIS A 69 10.42 5.47 2.11
N MET A 70 10.11 4.82 3.25
CA MET A 70 8.93 5.14 4.06
C MET A 70 8.94 6.60 4.55
N ARG A 71 10.10 7.06 5.02
CA ARG A 71 10.28 8.45 5.48
C ARG A 71 10.04 9.45 4.35
N TRP A 72 10.52 9.11 3.15
CA TRP A 72 10.30 9.93 1.98
C TRP A 72 8.82 9.99 1.57
N LEU A 73 8.13 8.83 1.52
CA LEU A 73 6.69 8.75 1.23
C LEU A 73 5.88 9.58 2.24
N HIS A 74 6.24 9.51 3.52
CA HIS A 74 5.62 10.31 4.57
C HIS A 74 5.83 11.82 4.35
N ALA A 75 7.05 12.24 4.02
CA ALA A 75 7.36 13.64 3.73
C ALA A 75 6.61 14.18 2.50
N GLN A 76 6.27 13.32 1.54
CA GLN A 76 5.45 13.67 0.38
C GLN A 76 3.93 13.64 0.67
N GLY A 77 3.53 13.31 1.89
CA GLY A 77 2.11 13.20 2.26
C GLY A 77 1.39 11.99 1.67
N LEU A 78 2.15 11.03 1.11
CA LEU A 78 1.61 9.81 0.50
C LEU A 78 1.32 8.71 1.52
N GLN A 79 1.73 8.91 2.76
CA GLN A 79 1.47 8.02 3.86
C GLN A 79 0.76 8.79 4.97
N PRO A 80 -0.49 8.46 5.30
CA PRO A 80 -1.22 9.13 6.37
C PRO A 80 -0.63 8.80 7.73
N ASP A 81 -0.44 9.82 8.59
CA ASP A 81 0.03 9.71 9.97
C ASP A 81 -0.88 8.86 10.86
N LYS A 82 -2.14 8.75 10.49
CA LYS A 82 -3.15 7.95 11.16
C LYS A 82 -4.17 7.51 10.12
N VAL A 83 -4.35 6.20 9.99
CA VAL A 83 -5.51 5.64 9.31
C VAL A 83 -6.72 5.90 10.20
N VAL A 84 -7.28 7.08 10.11
CA VAL A 84 -8.60 7.44 10.65
C VAL A 84 -9.52 7.54 9.46
N ASP A 85 -10.76 7.05 9.61
CA ASP A 85 -11.84 7.05 8.62
C ASP A 85 -12.24 8.47 8.14
N LEU A 86 -11.28 9.26 7.71
CA LEU A 86 -11.52 10.56 7.11
C LEU A 86 -11.32 10.44 5.59
N PRO A 87 -12.29 10.90 4.77
CA PRO A 87 -12.09 11.02 3.35
C PRO A 87 -10.88 11.91 3.10
N GLN A 88 -9.85 11.35 2.48
CA GLN A 88 -8.66 12.12 2.10
C GLN A 88 -9.01 12.99 0.91
N ASP A 89 -8.99 14.30 1.12
CA ASP A 89 -9.14 15.29 0.07
C ASP A 89 -7.78 15.44 -0.64
N ILE A 90 -7.50 14.53 -1.57
CA ILE A 90 -6.30 14.62 -2.42
C ILE A 90 -6.54 15.72 -3.44
N ARG A 91 -6.19 16.96 -3.07
CA ARG A 91 -6.38 18.14 -3.94
C ARG A 91 -5.26 18.36 -4.94
N ASP A 92 -4.08 17.81 -4.66
CA ASP A 92 -2.91 17.97 -5.50
C ASP A 92 -2.36 16.61 -5.95
N VAL A 93 -2.28 16.42 -7.27
CA VAL A 93 -1.54 15.31 -7.86
C VAL A 93 -0.06 15.62 -7.69
N VAL A 94 0.57 15.02 -6.69
CA VAL A 94 2.03 15.09 -6.56
C VAL A 94 2.64 14.21 -7.62
N LEU A 95 3.14 14.82 -8.70
CA LEU A 95 3.95 14.13 -9.70
C LEU A 95 5.34 13.85 -9.10
N ILE A 96 5.52 12.63 -8.66
CA ILE A 96 6.81 12.16 -8.17
C ILE A 96 7.61 11.69 -9.37
N THR A 97 8.75 12.31 -9.60
CA THR A 97 9.69 11.80 -10.60
C THR A 97 10.57 10.73 -9.96
N GLU A 98 10.75 9.62 -10.66
CA GLU A 98 11.61 8.51 -10.24
C GLU A 98 13.04 8.99 -9.90
N ASP A 99 13.56 9.95 -10.64
CA ASP A 99 14.87 10.57 -10.41
C ASP A 99 14.98 11.26 -9.05
N GLN A 100 13.92 11.93 -8.57
CA GLN A 100 13.92 12.61 -7.28
C GLN A 100 13.98 11.62 -6.13
N LEU A 101 13.23 10.53 -6.22
CA LEU A 101 13.24 9.47 -5.22
C LEU A 101 14.60 8.77 -5.18
N THR A 102 15.12 8.38 -6.34
CA THR A 102 16.42 7.71 -6.45
C THR A 102 17.54 8.58 -5.90
N GLY A 103 17.59 9.85 -6.30
CA GLY A 103 18.59 10.80 -5.80
C GLY A 103 18.50 11.01 -4.29
N TYR A 104 17.30 11.11 -3.73
CA TYR A 104 17.11 11.21 -2.28
C TYR A 104 17.62 9.97 -1.56
N LEU A 105 17.22 8.77 -2.03
CA LEU A 105 17.59 7.51 -1.38
C LEU A 105 19.09 7.28 -1.43
N LEU A 106 19.77 7.56 -2.55
CA LEU A 106 21.21 7.46 -2.63
C LEU A 106 21.93 8.39 -1.66
N ALA A 107 21.47 9.66 -1.58
CA ALA A 107 22.06 10.64 -0.68
C ALA A 107 21.89 10.26 0.79
N GLU A 108 20.71 9.81 1.19
CA GLU A 108 20.43 9.43 2.57
C GLU A 108 21.07 8.07 2.93
N ALA A 109 21.08 7.10 2.02
CA ALA A 109 21.77 5.82 2.21
C ALA A 109 23.27 6.02 2.46
N GLY A 110 23.92 6.90 1.68
CA GLY A 110 25.31 7.26 1.91
C GLY A 110 25.59 7.87 3.27
N LYS A 111 24.67 8.70 3.80
CA LYS A 111 24.75 9.24 5.17
C LYS A 111 24.54 8.18 6.24
N ALA A 112 23.68 7.20 5.98
CA ALA A 112 23.40 6.07 6.86
C ALA A 112 24.50 5.00 6.87
N GLY A 113 25.51 5.14 6.00
CA GLY A 113 26.63 4.19 5.90
C GLY A 113 26.31 2.94 5.06
N VAL A 114 25.21 2.98 4.28
CA VAL A 114 24.90 1.93 3.31
C VAL A 114 25.95 2.00 2.19
N GLY A 115 26.66 0.90 2.00
CA GLY A 115 27.79 0.87 1.07
C GLY A 115 27.35 0.79 -0.40
N LEU A 116 28.29 1.03 -1.28
CA LEU A 116 28.34 0.84 -2.75
C LEU A 116 27.01 0.50 -3.46
N LEU A 117 26.03 1.41 -3.40
CA LEU A 117 24.79 1.33 -4.16
C LEU A 117 24.97 1.99 -5.53
N GLU A 118 24.51 1.33 -6.56
CA GLU A 118 24.28 1.92 -7.87
C GLU A 118 22.82 2.41 -7.97
N ASP A 119 22.57 3.39 -8.84
CA ASP A 119 21.21 3.91 -9.08
C ASP A 119 20.23 2.78 -9.37
N VAL A 120 20.66 1.78 -10.13
CA VAL A 120 19.84 0.62 -10.49
C VAL A 120 19.48 -0.25 -9.29
N ASP A 121 20.32 -0.35 -8.27
CA ASP A 121 20.02 -1.10 -7.05
C ASP A 121 18.88 -0.43 -6.29
N VAL A 122 18.91 0.92 -6.21
CA VAL A 122 17.84 1.70 -5.58
C VAL A 122 16.51 1.50 -6.31
N VAL A 123 16.53 1.51 -7.65
CA VAL A 123 15.34 1.26 -8.47
C VAL A 123 14.74 -0.12 -8.16
N TYR A 124 15.57 -1.17 -8.11
CA TYR A 124 15.09 -2.51 -7.75
C TYR A 124 14.50 -2.58 -6.34
N VAL A 125 15.14 -1.96 -5.36
CA VAL A 125 14.63 -1.90 -3.98
C VAL A 125 13.28 -1.20 -3.94
N VAL A 126 13.14 -0.06 -4.60
CA VAL A 126 11.88 0.70 -4.66
C VAL A 126 10.77 -0.12 -5.32
N GLN A 127 11.05 -0.73 -6.47
CA GLN A 127 10.07 -1.55 -7.20
C GLN A 127 9.61 -2.75 -6.36
N ALA A 128 10.53 -3.46 -5.72
CA ALA A 128 10.20 -4.57 -4.84
C ALA A 128 9.42 -4.13 -3.60
N HIS A 129 9.72 -2.95 -3.04
CA HIS A 129 8.97 -2.39 -1.92
C HIS A 129 7.54 -1.98 -2.32
N LEU A 130 7.36 -1.42 -3.51
CA LEU A 130 6.02 -1.13 -4.05
C LEU A 130 5.22 -2.42 -4.29
N ALA A 131 5.87 -3.50 -4.73
CA ALA A 131 5.24 -4.81 -4.84
C ALA A 131 4.79 -5.37 -3.48
N TYR A 132 5.54 -5.12 -2.40
CA TYR A 132 5.10 -5.45 -1.06
C TYR A 132 3.86 -4.66 -0.63
N PHE A 133 3.80 -3.35 -0.89
CA PHE A 133 2.59 -2.55 -0.64
C PHE A 133 1.37 -3.07 -1.39
N ASP A 134 1.55 -3.50 -2.63
CA ASP A 134 0.47 -4.12 -3.40
C ASP A 134 0.04 -5.44 -2.78
N ALA A 135 0.98 -6.29 -2.37
CA ALA A 135 0.71 -7.58 -1.75
C ALA A 135 -0.07 -7.47 -0.44
N ILE A 136 0.18 -6.45 0.38
CA ILE A 136 -0.56 -6.19 1.62
C ILE A 136 -1.85 -5.36 1.39
N GLY A 137 -2.15 -4.97 0.14
CA GLY A 137 -3.31 -4.16 -0.20
C GLY A 137 -3.22 -2.70 0.26
N ALA A 138 -2.01 -2.17 0.43
CA ALA A 138 -1.78 -0.77 0.80
C ALA A 138 -1.84 0.20 -0.37
N VAL A 139 -1.78 -0.29 -1.61
CA VAL A 139 -1.92 0.49 -2.84
C VAL A 139 -3.36 0.43 -3.31
N GLY A 140 -3.97 1.58 -3.54
CA GLY A 140 -5.30 1.66 -4.13
C GLY A 140 -5.29 1.17 -5.59
N PRO A 141 -6.48 0.90 -6.18
CA PRO A 141 -6.56 0.46 -7.56
C PRO A 141 -5.87 1.48 -8.47
N THR A 142 -4.97 0.99 -9.31
CA THR A 142 -4.32 1.81 -10.34
C THR A 142 -5.41 2.37 -11.26
N ALA A 143 -5.43 3.68 -11.43
CA ALA A 143 -6.31 4.31 -12.40
C ALA A 143 -5.95 3.75 -13.78
N SER A 144 -6.83 2.90 -14.31
CA SER A 144 -6.68 2.42 -15.68
C SER A 144 -6.88 3.61 -16.61
N SER A 145 -5.86 3.91 -17.40
CA SER A 145 -5.83 4.96 -18.42
C SER A 145 -6.74 4.65 -19.63
N THR A 146 -7.97 4.19 -19.38
CA THR A 146 -8.89 3.77 -20.46
C THR A 146 -10.03 4.77 -20.69
N ASP A 147 -9.99 5.95 -20.04
CA ASP A 147 -10.97 7.01 -20.27
C ASP A 147 -10.29 8.29 -20.83
N LEU A 148 -9.85 8.20 -22.09
CA LEU A 148 -9.61 9.35 -22.97
C LEU A 148 -10.25 9.05 -24.33
#